data_c3a965f567e2e180d7004cc04b786234
#
_entry.id   c3a965f567e2e180d7004cc04b786234
#
_cell.length_a   1.000
_cell.length_b   1.000
_cell.length_c   1.000
_cell.angle_alpha   90.00
_cell.angle_beta   90.00
_cell.angle_gamma   90.00
#
_symmetry.space_group_name_H-M   'P 1'
#
loop_
_entity.id
_entity.type
_entity.pdbx_description
1 polymer ?
#
loop_
_entity_poly.entity_id
_entity_poly.type
_entity_poly.pdbx_seq_one_letter_code
_entity_poly.pdbx_strand_id
1 'polypeptide(L)'
;MEKRFICATRAYCDFTHRVAAPYLRRTFDLRFAPEFADLKICGLGFYRLWINGREITKGCFAPYISNPDNRMYYDAYDLTPYLRQGENVLGILLGNGFQNDFGGEVWDFDKAPWRSAPKLALEFQAGGNGESLSFCADSCFLTHPSPILFDEYRLGEIYDARQELPGWNLPGFDTTGWTPALPADAPRGELCECHAEPIRRYETLSPVSVTPCDGGYLYDFGKNTAGI
;
A
#
# COMPACT_ATOMS: atom_id res chain seq x y z
N MET A 1 -11.41 1.74 -14.54
CA MET A 1 -10.08 1.15 -14.23
C MET A 1 -10.05 -0.29 -14.72
N GLU A 2 -8.97 -0.69 -15.42
CA GLU A 2 -8.78 -2.08 -15.85
C GLU A 2 -8.38 -3.00 -14.70
N LYS A 3 -8.80 -4.26 -14.78
CA LYS A 3 -8.41 -5.30 -13.80
C LYS A 3 -7.03 -5.89 -14.10
N ARG A 4 -6.03 -5.05 -14.29
CA ARG A 4 -4.64 -5.47 -14.51
C ARG A 4 -3.86 -5.39 -13.20
N PHE A 5 -3.65 -6.55 -12.57
CA PHE A 5 -2.95 -6.63 -11.29
C PHE A 5 -1.50 -7.07 -11.46
N ILE A 6 -0.65 -6.55 -10.57
CA ILE A 6 0.75 -6.96 -10.37
C ILE A 6 0.99 -7.28 -8.89
N CYS A 7 2.00 -8.11 -8.62
CA CYS A 7 2.45 -8.45 -7.27
C CYS A 7 3.98 -8.58 -7.24
N ALA A 8 4.57 -8.55 -6.05
CA ALA A 8 6.00 -8.80 -5.87
C ALA A 8 6.32 -10.29 -5.80
N THR A 9 5.39 -11.08 -5.29
CA THR A 9 5.51 -12.53 -5.12
C THR A 9 4.14 -13.19 -5.26
N ARG A 10 4.13 -14.50 -5.46
CA ARG A 10 2.91 -15.32 -5.39
C ARG A 10 2.85 -16.19 -4.12
N ALA A 11 3.78 -15.99 -3.21
CA ALA A 11 3.84 -16.74 -1.97
C ALA A 11 2.70 -16.38 -1.03
N TYR A 12 2.26 -17.38 -0.25
CA TYR A 12 1.23 -17.23 0.79
C TYR A 12 1.87 -17.16 2.16
N CYS A 13 1.29 -16.37 3.06
CA CYS A 13 1.57 -16.47 4.49
C CYS A 13 0.93 -17.75 5.06
N ASP A 14 1.65 -18.42 5.96
CA ASP A 14 1.13 -19.50 6.80
C ASP A 14 1.85 -19.48 8.15
N PHE A 15 1.60 -20.46 9.02
CA PHE A 15 2.22 -20.54 10.34
C PHE A 15 3.74 -20.75 10.31
N THR A 16 4.29 -21.18 9.19
CA THR A 16 5.72 -21.48 9.00
C THR A 16 6.42 -20.54 8.03
N HIS A 17 5.66 -19.89 7.13
CA HIS A 17 6.18 -19.01 6.10
C HIS A 17 5.52 -17.63 6.18
N ARG A 18 6.35 -16.60 6.25
CA ARG A 18 5.94 -15.20 6.29
C ARG A 18 6.32 -14.50 4.99
N VAL A 19 5.41 -13.69 4.46
CA VAL A 19 5.64 -12.88 3.27
C VAL A 19 5.81 -11.43 3.71
N ALA A 20 6.98 -10.87 3.43
CA ALA A 20 7.26 -9.47 3.74
C ALA A 20 6.37 -8.55 2.89
N ALA A 21 5.93 -7.44 3.48
CA ALA A 21 5.25 -6.37 2.76
C ALA A 21 6.19 -5.78 1.70
N PRO A 22 5.83 -5.76 0.41
CA PRO A 22 6.73 -5.30 -0.63
C PRO A 22 6.66 -3.79 -0.84
N TYR A 23 7.80 -3.18 -1.15
CA TYR A 23 7.86 -1.94 -1.89
C TYR A 23 7.58 -2.21 -3.37
N LEU A 24 6.82 -1.30 -4.01
CA LEU A 24 6.72 -1.17 -5.46
C LEU A 24 7.12 0.25 -5.85
N ARG A 25 7.92 0.37 -6.90
CA ARG A 25 8.43 1.65 -7.36
C ARG A 25 8.34 1.74 -8.88
N ARG A 26 7.86 2.88 -9.39
CA ARG A 26 7.92 3.20 -10.82
C ARG A 26 8.49 4.60 -11.02
N THR A 27 9.53 4.70 -11.83
CA THR A 27 10.03 5.98 -12.35
C THR A 27 9.37 6.27 -13.69
N PHE A 28 9.00 7.51 -13.93
CA PHE A 28 8.48 7.98 -15.21
C PHE A 28 8.88 9.44 -15.46
N ASP A 29 8.96 9.82 -16.73
CA ASP A 29 9.35 11.16 -17.15
C ASP A 29 8.17 11.90 -17.80
N LEU A 30 7.88 13.12 -17.33
CA LEU A 30 6.93 14.04 -17.95
C LEU A 30 7.68 15.05 -18.79
N ARG A 31 7.49 15.02 -20.11
CA ARG A 31 8.09 15.99 -21.03
C ARG A 31 7.46 17.38 -20.93
N PHE A 32 6.35 17.51 -20.25
CA PHE A 32 5.53 18.69 -20.06
C PHE A 32 5.31 19.01 -18.57
N ALA A 33 4.99 20.27 -18.27
CA ALA A 33 4.45 20.63 -16.98
C ALA A 33 2.99 20.12 -16.90
N PRO A 34 2.62 19.31 -15.89
CA PRO A 34 1.29 18.73 -15.84
C PRO A 34 0.23 19.79 -15.53
N GLU A 35 -0.82 19.85 -16.36
CA GLU A 35 -2.02 20.65 -16.17
C GLU A 35 -3.10 19.83 -15.45
N PHE A 36 -3.08 18.51 -15.64
CA PHE A 36 -3.85 17.54 -14.88
C PHE A 36 -3.05 16.24 -14.70
N ALA A 37 -3.31 15.53 -13.62
CA ALA A 37 -2.75 14.19 -13.41
C ALA A 37 -3.65 13.39 -12.45
N ASP A 38 -4.22 12.31 -12.95
CA ASP A 38 -5.13 11.44 -12.22
C ASP A 38 -4.52 10.06 -11.97
N LEU A 39 -4.72 9.55 -10.78
CA LEU A 39 -4.36 8.19 -10.41
C LEU A 39 -5.57 7.48 -9.82
N LYS A 40 -5.83 6.25 -10.30
CA LYS A 40 -6.73 5.29 -9.67
C LYS A 40 -5.90 4.12 -9.17
N ILE A 41 -6.08 3.74 -7.90
CA ILE A 41 -5.29 2.68 -7.26
C ILE A 41 -6.17 1.74 -6.45
N CYS A 42 -6.03 0.44 -6.68
CA CYS A 42 -6.64 -0.63 -5.90
C CYS A 42 -5.52 -1.52 -5.35
N GLY A 43 -5.24 -1.42 -4.07
CA GLY A 43 -4.36 -2.36 -3.37
C GLY A 43 -5.20 -3.45 -2.70
N LEU A 44 -4.96 -4.70 -3.04
CA LEU A 44 -5.54 -5.84 -2.34
C LEU A 44 -4.53 -6.37 -1.33
N GLY A 45 -4.91 -6.29 -0.08
CA GLY A 45 -4.21 -6.06 1.14
C GLY A 45 -4.43 -4.60 1.57
N PHE A 46 -3.40 -3.92 1.99
CA PHE A 46 -3.42 -2.49 2.25
C PHE A 46 -2.33 -1.82 1.44
N TYR A 47 -2.42 -0.49 1.23
CA TYR A 47 -1.34 0.26 0.59
C TYR A 47 -1.05 1.59 1.29
N ARG A 48 0.20 2.01 1.17
CA ARG A 48 0.62 3.41 1.35
C ARG A 48 1.23 3.91 0.05
N LEU A 49 0.99 5.18 -0.26
CA LEU A 49 1.31 5.79 -1.55
C LEU A 49 2.16 7.05 -1.38
N TRP A 50 3.25 7.12 -2.13
CA TRP A 50 4.14 8.29 -2.19
C TRP A 50 4.31 8.78 -3.61
N ILE A 51 4.44 10.09 -3.77
CA ILE A 51 4.89 10.76 -4.98
C ILE A 51 6.12 11.58 -4.64
N ASN A 52 7.25 11.31 -5.32
CA ASN A 52 8.50 12.07 -5.15
C ASN A 52 8.92 12.21 -3.67
N GLY A 53 8.76 11.13 -2.89
CA GLY A 53 9.09 11.09 -1.46
C GLY A 53 7.98 11.59 -0.53
N ARG A 54 6.93 12.24 -1.04
CA ARG A 54 5.82 12.74 -0.23
C ARG A 54 4.71 11.69 -0.13
N GLU A 55 4.36 11.31 1.08
CA GLU A 55 3.19 10.45 1.31
C GLU A 55 1.88 11.20 1.07
N ILE A 56 0.99 10.56 0.29
CA ILE A 56 -0.30 11.14 -0.11
C ILE A 56 -1.48 10.19 0.15
N THR A 57 -1.26 9.07 0.84
CA THR A 57 -2.33 8.13 1.18
C THR A 57 -3.48 8.82 1.89
N LYS A 58 -4.72 8.62 1.43
CA LYS A 58 -5.89 9.33 1.97
C LYS A 58 -6.22 8.99 3.43
N GLY A 59 -5.80 7.85 3.92
CA GLY A 59 -6.07 7.40 5.28
C GLY A 59 -5.29 6.15 5.66
N CYS A 60 -5.58 5.60 6.84
CA CYS A 60 -5.04 4.32 7.27
C CYS A 60 -5.85 3.18 6.67
N PHE A 61 -5.22 2.03 6.43
CA PHE A 61 -5.85 0.80 5.91
C PHE A 61 -6.61 1.00 4.59
N ALA A 62 -6.05 1.79 3.68
CA ALA A 62 -6.61 2.00 2.35
C ALA A 62 -6.29 0.81 1.42
N PRO A 63 -7.22 0.44 0.50
CA PRO A 63 -8.62 0.86 0.43
C PRO A 63 -9.47 0.12 1.48
N TYR A 64 -10.75 0.46 1.58
CA TYR A 64 -11.68 -0.32 2.41
C TYR A 64 -11.70 -1.77 2.00
N ILE A 65 -11.72 -2.64 3.01
CA ILE A 65 -11.79 -4.08 2.79
C ILE A 65 -13.16 -4.49 2.22
N SER A 66 -13.13 -5.49 1.36
CA SER A 66 -14.30 -6.09 0.75
C SER A 66 -14.02 -7.56 0.44
N ASN A 67 -15.03 -8.31 -0.01
CA ASN A 67 -14.80 -9.58 -0.68
C ASN A 67 -14.41 -9.31 -2.14
N PRO A 68 -13.15 -9.53 -2.53
CA PRO A 68 -12.66 -9.19 -3.88
C PRO A 68 -13.34 -9.95 -5.01
N ASP A 69 -13.98 -11.10 -4.74
CA ASP A 69 -14.76 -11.83 -5.75
C ASP A 69 -16.14 -11.23 -6.02
N ASN A 70 -16.59 -10.31 -5.15
CA ASN A 70 -17.83 -9.56 -5.34
C ASN A 70 -17.54 -8.12 -5.77
N ARG A 71 -16.70 -7.41 -5.01
CA ARG A 71 -16.37 -6.01 -5.23
C ARG A 71 -14.98 -5.69 -4.73
N MET A 72 -14.24 -4.90 -5.50
CA MET A 72 -12.96 -4.31 -5.12
C MET A 72 -13.08 -2.80 -5.12
N TYR A 73 -12.51 -2.12 -4.11
CA TYR A 73 -12.49 -0.67 -4.08
C TYR A 73 -11.18 -0.12 -4.60
N TYR A 74 -11.26 0.97 -5.38
CA TYR A 74 -10.13 1.80 -5.72
C TYR A 74 -10.30 3.21 -5.18
N ASP A 75 -9.18 3.84 -4.85
CA ASP A 75 -9.12 5.27 -4.52
C ASP A 75 -8.69 6.06 -5.75
N ALA A 76 -9.26 7.27 -5.89
CA ALA A 76 -8.87 8.23 -6.92
C ALA A 76 -8.10 9.39 -6.30
N TYR A 77 -7.02 9.82 -6.95
CA TYR A 77 -6.14 10.90 -6.51
C TYR A 77 -5.92 11.90 -7.63
N ASP A 78 -5.97 13.19 -7.32
CA ASP A 78 -5.37 14.25 -8.14
C ASP A 78 -3.89 14.38 -7.76
N LEU A 79 -3.01 14.03 -8.70
CA LEU A 79 -1.56 14.10 -8.52
C LEU A 79 -0.94 15.39 -9.06
N THR A 80 -1.72 16.25 -9.71
CA THR A 80 -1.23 17.48 -10.34
C THR A 80 -0.33 18.31 -9.41
N PRO A 81 -0.69 18.54 -8.12
CA PRO A 81 0.13 19.37 -7.24
C PRO A 81 1.43 18.69 -6.75
N TYR A 82 1.63 17.41 -7.06
CA TYR A 82 2.80 16.64 -6.58
C TYR A 82 3.80 16.29 -7.68
N LEU A 83 3.42 16.47 -8.94
CA LEU A 83 4.24 16.15 -10.10
C LEU A 83 4.95 17.39 -10.66
N ARG A 84 6.02 17.11 -11.39
CA ARG A 84 6.82 18.15 -12.08
C ARG A 84 7.22 17.66 -13.46
N GLN A 85 7.58 18.58 -14.34
CA GLN A 85 8.26 18.23 -15.58
C GLN A 85 9.59 17.53 -15.27
N GLY A 86 9.96 16.51 -16.04
CA GLY A 86 11.11 15.65 -15.83
C GLY A 86 10.77 14.41 -15.02
N GLU A 87 11.76 13.84 -14.35
CA GLU A 87 11.65 12.58 -13.61
C GLU A 87 10.74 12.71 -12.39
N ASN A 88 9.82 11.75 -12.28
CA ASN A 88 8.92 11.55 -11.15
C ASN A 88 8.95 10.09 -10.71
N VAL A 89 8.61 9.87 -9.43
CA VAL A 89 8.59 8.54 -8.83
C VAL A 89 7.28 8.30 -8.10
N LEU A 90 6.64 7.20 -8.45
CA LEU A 90 5.53 6.62 -7.73
C LEU A 90 6.07 5.51 -6.82
N GLY A 91 5.92 5.66 -5.51
CA GLY A 91 6.30 4.67 -4.50
C GLY A 91 5.07 4.11 -3.80
N ILE A 92 5.00 2.79 -3.66
CA ILE A 92 3.89 2.10 -3.01
C ILE A 92 4.46 1.04 -2.07
N LEU A 93 3.93 0.96 -0.86
CA LEU A 93 4.13 -0.14 0.07
C LEU A 93 2.82 -0.90 0.16
N LEU A 94 2.85 -2.22 -0.09
CA LEU A 94 1.69 -3.09 0.08
C LEU A 94 1.79 -3.86 1.38
N GLY A 95 0.69 -3.90 2.14
CA GLY A 95 0.54 -4.79 3.29
C GLY A 95 -0.20 -6.07 2.92
N ASN A 96 0.02 -7.15 3.68
CA ASN A 96 -0.69 -8.41 3.51
C ASN A 96 -2.18 -8.28 3.86
N GLY A 97 -2.49 -7.58 4.98
CA GLY A 97 -3.86 -7.37 5.44
C GLY A 97 -4.67 -8.67 5.43
N PHE A 98 -5.94 -8.58 5.05
CA PHE A 98 -6.78 -9.78 4.89
C PHE A 98 -6.54 -10.55 3.59
N GLN A 99 -5.85 -9.95 2.61
CA GLN A 99 -5.63 -10.57 1.30
C GLN A 99 -4.73 -11.81 1.39
N ASN A 100 -3.74 -11.79 2.27
CA ASN A 100 -2.77 -12.86 2.48
C ASN A 100 -2.80 -13.38 3.92
N ASP A 101 -3.96 -13.29 4.56
CA ASP A 101 -4.18 -13.83 5.90
C ASP A 101 -4.13 -15.36 5.85
N PHE A 102 -3.46 -15.99 6.82
CA PHE A 102 -3.40 -17.43 6.94
C PHE A 102 -4.52 -18.02 7.83
N GLY A 103 -5.39 -17.17 8.37
CA GLY A 103 -6.65 -17.54 9.01
C GLY A 103 -6.49 -18.44 10.23
N GLY A 104 -7.42 -19.40 10.30
CA GLY A 104 -7.36 -20.51 11.27
C GLY A 104 -8.07 -20.27 12.58
N GLU A 105 -8.50 -19.05 12.91
CA GLU A 105 -9.13 -18.73 14.20
C GLU A 105 -10.58 -18.30 14.07
N VAL A 106 -10.83 -17.31 13.19
CA VAL A 106 -12.15 -16.71 13.01
C VAL A 106 -12.44 -16.50 11.58
N TRP A 107 -13.22 -16.63 10.80
CA TRP A 107 -13.56 -16.27 9.40
C TRP A 107 -12.89 -17.08 8.30
N ASP A 108 -12.03 -18.03 8.58
CA ASP A 108 -11.43 -18.94 7.59
C ASP A 108 -10.87 -18.24 6.33
N PHE A 109 -10.19 -17.11 6.47
CA PHE A 109 -9.64 -16.36 5.34
C PHE A 109 -8.59 -17.14 4.54
N ASP A 110 -7.93 -18.09 5.19
CA ASP A 110 -7.01 -19.04 4.55
C ASP A 110 -7.68 -19.89 3.47
N LYS A 111 -9.00 -20.11 3.58
CA LYS A 111 -9.83 -20.87 2.63
C LYS A 111 -10.51 -19.98 1.58
N ALA A 112 -10.34 -18.66 1.66
CA ALA A 112 -11.00 -17.74 0.75
C ALA A 112 -10.48 -17.92 -0.69
N PRO A 113 -11.34 -18.10 -1.70
CA PRO A 113 -10.91 -18.37 -3.08
C PRO A 113 -10.15 -17.19 -3.70
N TRP A 114 -10.34 -15.98 -3.19
CA TRP A 114 -9.64 -14.77 -3.63
C TRP A 114 -8.29 -14.55 -2.95
N ARG A 115 -7.95 -15.37 -1.93
CA ARG A 115 -6.69 -15.24 -1.18
C ARG A 115 -5.47 -15.28 -2.11
N SER A 116 -4.54 -14.36 -1.91
CA SER A 116 -3.30 -14.28 -2.66
C SER A 116 -2.27 -13.43 -1.91
N ALA A 117 -1.01 -13.44 -2.37
CA ALA A 117 -0.09 -12.37 -2.02
C ALA A 117 -0.71 -11.00 -2.30
N PRO A 118 -0.32 -9.94 -1.56
CA PRO A 118 -0.82 -8.59 -1.81
C PRO A 118 -0.51 -8.17 -3.24
N LYS A 119 -1.46 -7.53 -3.88
CA LYS A 119 -1.40 -7.16 -5.29
C LYS A 119 -2.02 -5.79 -5.55
N LEU A 120 -1.62 -5.20 -6.66
CA LEU A 120 -1.94 -3.82 -7.02
C LEU A 120 -2.49 -3.76 -8.43
N ALA A 121 -3.63 -3.07 -8.61
CA ALA A 121 -4.04 -2.52 -9.90
C ALA A 121 -3.99 -0.99 -9.83
N LEU A 122 -3.56 -0.36 -10.93
CA LEU A 122 -3.36 1.07 -10.99
C LEU A 122 -3.55 1.56 -12.43
N GLU A 123 -4.17 2.72 -12.58
CA GLU A 123 -4.19 3.53 -13.79
C GLU A 123 -3.74 4.94 -13.47
N PHE A 124 -2.81 5.44 -14.27
CA PHE A 124 -2.30 6.79 -14.22
C PHE A 124 -2.50 7.46 -15.56
N GLN A 125 -2.88 8.73 -15.54
CA GLN A 125 -2.88 9.61 -16.69
C GLN A 125 -2.49 11.03 -16.29
N ALA A 126 -1.72 11.69 -17.14
CA ALA A 126 -1.36 13.10 -16.99
C ALA A 126 -1.31 13.77 -18.35
N GLY A 127 -1.57 15.06 -18.40
CA GLY A 127 -1.46 15.86 -19.63
C GLY A 127 -1.11 17.31 -19.36
N GLY A 128 -0.58 17.96 -20.37
CA GLY A 128 -0.23 19.38 -20.39
C GLY A 128 0.40 19.80 -21.72
N ASN A 129 0.18 21.01 -22.14
CA ASN A 129 0.70 21.56 -23.41
C ASN A 129 0.36 20.73 -24.67
N GLY A 130 -0.77 20.02 -24.68
CA GLY A 130 -1.18 19.15 -25.79
C GLY A 130 -0.48 17.78 -25.81
N GLU A 131 0.40 17.48 -24.87
CA GLU A 131 1.02 16.18 -24.67
C GLU A 131 0.31 15.40 -23.55
N SER A 132 0.47 14.07 -23.55
CA SER A 132 -0.07 13.22 -22.48
C SER A 132 0.81 12.01 -22.23
N LEU A 133 0.73 11.48 -21.00
CA LEU A 133 1.31 10.21 -20.59
C LEU A 133 0.27 9.41 -19.84
N SER A 134 0.14 8.12 -20.17
CA SER A 134 -0.70 7.20 -19.41
C SER A 134 -0.01 5.85 -19.26
N PHE A 135 -0.27 5.17 -18.14
CA PHE A 135 0.16 3.80 -17.92
C PHE A 135 -0.73 3.09 -16.88
N CYS A 136 -0.68 1.77 -16.92
CA CYS A 136 -1.29 0.90 -15.91
C CYS A 136 -0.23 0.20 -15.09
N ALA A 137 -0.66 -0.56 -14.09
CA ALA A 137 0.20 -1.50 -13.38
C ALA A 137 0.77 -2.54 -14.35
N ASP A 138 2.10 -2.62 -14.45
CA ASP A 138 2.84 -3.52 -15.34
C ASP A 138 4.23 -3.86 -14.78
N SER A 139 5.03 -4.59 -15.54
CA SER A 139 6.41 -4.98 -15.18
C SER A 139 7.42 -3.83 -15.13
N CYS A 140 7.05 -2.62 -15.50
CA CYS A 140 7.88 -1.43 -15.30
C CYS A 140 7.87 -0.97 -13.81
N PHE A 141 6.97 -1.51 -13.00
CA PHE A 141 7.11 -1.41 -11.54
C PHE A 141 8.20 -2.37 -11.07
N LEU A 142 9.13 -1.84 -10.31
CA LEU A 142 10.16 -2.62 -9.62
C LEU A 142 9.72 -2.91 -8.20
N THR A 143 10.09 -4.06 -7.66
CA THR A 143 9.73 -4.52 -6.32
C THR A 143 10.95 -4.85 -5.49
N HIS A 144 10.84 -4.64 -4.18
CA HIS A 144 11.85 -5.00 -3.19
C HIS A 144 11.14 -5.30 -1.85
N PRO A 145 11.63 -6.25 -1.04
CA PRO A 145 11.13 -6.40 0.32
C PRO A 145 11.27 -5.10 1.13
N SER A 146 10.29 -4.79 1.96
CA SER A 146 10.36 -3.66 2.88
C SER A 146 10.84 -4.09 4.26
N PRO A 147 11.12 -3.16 5.19
CA PRO A 147 11.40 -3.46 6.59
C PRO A 147 10.30 -4.21 7.33
N ILE A 148 9.08 -4.23 6.79
CA ILE A 148 7.95 -4.98 7.35
C ILE A 148 8.10 -6.44 6.92
N LEU A 149 8.69 -7.25 7.79
CA LEU A 149 8.97 -8.67 7.52
C LEU A 149 7.71 -9.53 7.58
N PHE A 150 6.71 -9.05 8.28
CA PHE A 150 5.40 -9.67 8.45
C PHE A 150 4.40 -8.62 8.89
N ASP A 151 3.22 -8.65 8.34
CA ASP A 151 2.04 -7.93 8.81
C ASP A 151 0.80 -8.81 8.68
N GLU A 152 -0.03 -8.78 9.68
CA GLU A 152 -1.33 -9.42 9.71
C GLU A 152 -2.26 -8.60 10.61
N TYR A 153 -3.50 -8.46 10.18
CA TYR A 153 -4.44 -7.53 10.80
C TYR A 153 -4.67 -7.77 12.30
N ARG A 154 -4.63 -9.02 12.76
CA ARG A 154 -4.87 -9.40 14.16
C ARG A 154 -3.60 -9.70 14.94
N LEU A 155 -2.56 -10.17 14.26
CA LEU A 155 -1.29 -10.55 14.89
C LEU A 155 -0.28 -9.40 14.94
N GLY A 156 -0.54 -8.31 14.22
CA GLY A 156 0.32 -7.14 14.20
C GLY A 156 1.43 -7.21 13.18
N GLU A 157 2.55 -6.55 13.46
CA GLU A 157 3.64 -6.30 12.53
C GLU A 157 4.99 -6.71 13.13
N ILE A 158 5.87 -7.27 12.30
CA ILE A 158 7.29 -7.45 12.61
C ILE A 158 8.09 -6.52 11.71
N TYR A 159 8.73 -5.54 12.31
CA TYR A 159 9.50 -4.51 11.63
C TYR A 159 10.98 -4.59 11.97
N ASP A 160 11.85 -4.58 10.96
CA ASP A 160 13.30 -4.51 11.12
C ASP A 160 13.85 -3.20 10.54
N ALA A 161 14.05 -2.19 11.39
CA ALA A 161 14.53 -0.87 11.00
C ALA A 161 15.89 -0.88 10.28
N ARG A 162 16.69 -1.95 10.42
CA ARG A 162 17.99 -2.10 9.72
C ARG A 162 17.82 -2.31 8.21
N GLN A 163 16.62 -2.71 7.77
CA GLN A 163 16.27 -2.93 6.37
C GLN A 163 15.59 -1.73 5.72
N GLU A 164 15.53 -0.59 6.41
CA GLU A 164 15.06 0.63 5.79
C GLU A 164 15.94 1.04 4.60
N LEU A 165 15.29 1.52 3.54
CA LEU A 165 15.94 2.03 2.33
C LEU A 165 15.66 3.54 2.19
N PRO A 166 16.42 4.42 2.88
CA PRO A 166 16.16 5.85 2.84
C PRO A 166 16.18 6.38 1.40
N GLY A 167 15.13 7.12 1.03
CA GLY A 167 15.01 7.71 -0.31
C GLY A 167 14.53 6.75 -1.40
N TRP A 168 14.10 5.54 -1.09
CA TRP A 168 13.62 4.54 -2.06
C TRP A 168 12.52 5.07 -3.01
N ASN A 169 11.76 6.04 -2.56
CA ASN A 169 10.64 6.68 -3.27
C ASN A 169 10.98 8.06 -3.84
N LEU A 170 12.28 8.40 -3.95
CA LEU A 170 12.79 9.64 -4.54
C LEU A 170 13.36 9.40 -5.94
N PRO A 171 13.33 10.41 -6.83
CA PRO A 171 14.10 10.41 -8.06
C PRO A 171 15.59 10.18 -7.83
N GLY A 172 16.25 9.49 -8.78
CA GLY A 172 17.69 9.21 -8.71
C GLY A 172 18.10 8.10 -7.71
N PHE A 173 17.17 7.43 -7.05
CA PHE A 173 17.49 6.30 -6.17
C PHE A 173 18.03 5.10 -6.98
N ASP A 174 19.10 4.47 -6.49
CA ASP A 174 19.67 3.26 -7.09
C ASP A 174 18.77 2.05 -6.82
N THR A 175 18.24 1.49 -7.89
CA THR A 175 17.38 0.31 -7.86
C THR A 175 18.13 -1.01 -8.13
N THR A 176 19.45 -1.03 -7.96
CA THR A 176 20.23 -2.28 -8.05
C THR A 176 19.67 -3.32 -7.06
N GLY A 177 19.42 -4.53 -7.53
CA GLY A 177 18.81 -5.60 -6.74
C GLY A 177 17.28 -5.60 -6.68
N TRP A 178 16.61 -4.56 -7.21
CA TRP A 178 15.16 -4.59 -7.37
C TRP A 178 14.76 -5.46 -8.56
N THR A 179 13.60 -6.08 -8.49
CA THR A 179 13.09 -7.00 -9.52
C THR A 179 11.79 -6.48 -10.13
N PRO A 180 11.52 -6.73 -11.43
CA PRO A 180 10.24 -6.38 -12.02
C PRO A 180 9.07 -7.05 -11.31
N ALA A 181 7.97 -6.31 -11.18
CA ALA A 181 6.72 -6.86 -10.66
C ALA A 181 6.19 -7.98 -11.57
N LEU A 182 5.56 -8.97 -10.96
CA LEU A 182 4.96 -10.11 -11.64
C LEU A 182 3.49 -9.80 -11.96
N PRO A 183 2.96 -10.28 -13.09
CA PRO A 183 1.53 -10.25 -13.35
C PRO A 183 0.80 -11.13 -12.32
N ALA A 184 -0.35 -10.66 -11.86
CA ALA A 184 -1.20 -11.35 -10.89
C ALA A 184 -2.63 -11.49 -11.41
N ASP A 185 -3.27 -12.61 -11.05
CA ASP A 185 -4.65 -12.89 -11.44
C ASP A 185 -5.61 -11.88 -10.76
N ALA A 186 -6.54 -11.36 -11.55
CA ALA A 186 -7.57 -10.47 -11.05
C ALA A 186 -8.68 -11.28 -10.37
N PRO A 187 -9.18 -10.84 -9.20
CA PRO A 187 -10.42 -11.38 -8.65
C PRO A 187 -11.63 -11.11 -9.57
N ARG A 188 -12.71 -11.85 -9.34
CA ARG A 188 -13.91 -11.79 -10.20
C ARG A 188 -14.74 -10.55 -10.01
N GLY A 189 -14.72 -9.96 -8.81
CA GLY A 189 -15.54 -8.82 -8.43
C GLY A 189 -15.34 -7.57 -9.28
N GLU A 190 -16.26 -6.64 -9.19
CA GLU A 190 -16.21 -5.36 -9.90
C GLU A 190 -15.25 -4.38 -9.19
N LEU A 191 -14.58 -3.54 -9.97
CA LEU A 191 -13.81 -2.39 -9.46
C LEU A 191 -14.74 -1.18 -9.33
N CYS A 192 -14.92 -0.72 -8.09
CA CYS A 192 -15.76 0.43 -7.74
C CYS A 192 -14.92 1.51 -7.05
N GLU A 193 -15.25 2.78 -7.28
CA GLU A 193 -14.62 3.86 -6.53
C GLU A 193 -15.02 3.81 -5.05
N CYS A 194 -14.05 4.01 -4.17
CA CYS A 194 -14.29 4.12 -2.74
C CYS A 194 -14.76 5.52 -2.40
N HIS A 195 -16.01 5.65 -1.96
CA HIS A 195 -16.58 6.92 -1.50
C HIS A 195 -16.74 6.98 0.03
N ALA A 196 -16.24 5.96 0.75
CA ALA A 196 -16.27 5.97 2.20
C ALA A 196 -15.26 6.97 2.74
N GLU A 197 -15.60 7.60 3.87
CA GLU A 197 -14.67 8.49 4.57
C GLU A 197 -13.44 7.70 5.03
N PRO A 198 -12.23 8.20 4.74
CA PRO A 198 -11.01 7.49 5.11
C PRO A 198 -10.83 7.45 6.64
N ILE A 199 -10.28 6.34 7.13
CA ILE A 199 -9.87 6.21 8.53
C ILE A 199 -8.69 7.16 8.76
N ARG A 200 -8.87 8.12 9.68
CA ARG A 200 -7.88 9.16 9.96
C ARG A 200 -7.49 9.17 11.43
N ARG A 201 -6.29 9.66 11.70
CA ARG A 201 -5.87 10.00 13.04
C ARG A 201 -6.58 11.27 13.47
N TYR A 202 -7.48 11.18 14.47
CA TYR A 202 -8.26 12.32 14.96
C TYR A 202 -7.57 13.06 16.10
N GLU A 203 -6.97 12.31 17.01
CA GLU A 203 -6.40 12.86 18.24
C GLU A 203 -5.15 12.07 18.60
N THR A 204 -4.18 12.75 19.18
CA THR A 204 -3.04 12.13 19.84
C THR A 204 -3.17 12.36 21.32
N LEU A 205 -3.29 11.30 22.10
CA LEU A 205 -3.41 11.38 23.55
C LEU A 205 -2.02 11.25 24.19
N SER A 206 -1.72 12.14 25.14
CA SER A 206 -0.58 11.95 26.02
C SER A 206 -1.04 11.25 27.30
N PRO A 207 -0.23 10.35 27.88
CA PRO A 207 -0.59 9.71 29.13
C PRO A 207 -0.67 10.77 30.25
N VAL A 208 -1.68 10.65 31.11
CA VAL A 208 -1.84 11.47 32.32
C VAL A 208 -0.91 11.02 33.44
N SER A 209 -0.51 9.75 33.42
CA SER A 209 0.55 9.23 34.28
C SER A 209 1.28 8.07 33.64
N VAL A 210 2.55 7.86 34.04
CA VAL A 210 3.37 6.71 33.67
C VAL A 210 3.95 6.14 34.97
N THR A 211 3.59 4.91 35.30
CA THR A 211 4.01 4.25 36.54
C THR A 211 4.86 3.01 36.19
N PRO A 212 6.07 2.87 36.75
CA PRO A 212 6.84 1.64 36.63
C PRO A 212 6.06 0.45 37.22
N CYS A 213 6.09 -0.67 36.52
CA CYS A 213 5.54 -1.94 36.99
C CYS A 213 6.51 -3.08 36.67
N ASP A 214 6.24 -4.28 37.16
CA ASP A 214 7.11 -5.42 36.92
C ASP A 214 7.19 -5.73 35.40
N GLY A 215 8.42 -5.63 34.88
CA GLY A 215 8.71 -5.87 33.46
C GLY A 215 8.39 -4.71 32.50
N GLY A 216 8.00 -3.52 32.99
CA GLY A 216 7.68 -2.40 32.07
C GLY A 216 7.13 -1.15 32.73
N TYR A 217 6.24 -0.48 32.01
CA TYR A 217 5.58 0.75 32.43
C TYR A 217 4.08 0.68 32.12
N LEU A 218 3.26 1.12 33.06
CA LEU A 218 1.83 1.33 32.87
C LEU A 218 1.59 2.79 32.45
N TYR A 219 1.01 2.98 31.28
CA TYR A 219 0.60 4.29 30.75
C TYR A 219 -0.90 4.48 30.97
N ASP A 220 -1.29 5.43 31.79
CA ASP A 220 -2.68 5.79 32.00
C ASP A 220 -3.03 7.01 31.15
N PHE A 221 -3.98 6.88 30.23
CA PHE A 221 -4.44 7.97 29.37
C PHE A 221 -5.67 8.70 29.93
N GLY A 222 -6.16 8.33 31.13
CA GLY A 222 -7.34 8.96 31.78
C GLY A 222 -8.65 8.74 31.02
N LYS A 223 -8.63 7.94 29.95
CA LYS A 223 -9.80 7.62 29.12
C LYS A 223 -9.79 6.13 28.79
N ASN A 224 -10.95 5.51 28.79
CA ASN A 224 -11.11 4.17 28.22
C ASN A 224 -11.24 4.33 26.70
N THR A 225 -10.21 3.91 25.96
CA THR A 225 -10.14 4.05 24.51
C THR A 225 -9.36 2.88 23.90
N ALA A 226 -9.53 2.69 22.60
CA ALA A 226 -8.68 1.84 21.79
C ALA A 226 -8.04 2.69 20.69
N GLY A 227 -6.76 2.43 20.38
CA GLY A 227 -6.02 3.19 19.38
C GLY A 227 -4.64 2.59 19.13
N ILE A 228 -3.89 3.22 18.25
CA ILE A 228 -2.50 2.90 17.89
C ILE A 228 -1.59 4.12 18.11
#